data_c894108b90858f074db6000bdff7e986
#
_entry.id   c894108b90858f074db6000bdff7e986
#
_cell.length_a   1.000
_cell.length_b   1.000
_cell.length_c   1.000
_cell.angle_alpha   90.00
_cell.angle_beta   90.00
_cell.angle_gamma   90.00
#
_symmetry.space_group_name_H-M   'P 1'
#
loop_
_entity.id
_entity.type
_entity.pdbx_description
1 polymer ?
#
loop_
_entity_poly.entity_id
_entity_poly.type
_entity_poly.pdbx_seq_one_letter_code
_entity_poly.pdbx_strand_id
1 'polypeptide(L)'
;MSSLRPQGMYLPLLVAFVLQYGCSSAPPEIHRLKVAPADLGHLPDVSKLSSGNLGVFVPYYGKDGHFYTAGYVAYLAGYRDTSKLEHISCYTQTPDKELWSLNAVPVAAYGLIPGFWSFRHRVVDGLHSLHGGDAKQVEIRRDRLKQKIVYAVQPNSEVPDWQLGFLIHAFGDSYAHVHGDPAKAYSQWIGHLIPSLTGDSPDAIFINDHYKNYNTYVRSLFAALSQGETTAKPDPEGLELFTKEIVTEAAKGNDPDKTVIIHVRHGFPAYDFGANNQLCEELNVKIDEQEIQDFLKKLSSDLDA
;
A
#
# COMPACT_ATOMS: atom_id res chain seq x y z
N MET A 1 2.41 -38.83 -35.58
CA MET A 1 3.74 -38.38 -35.05
C MET A 1 3.58 -37.00 -34.48
N SER A 2 3.25 -36.91 -33.20
CA SER A 2 3.03 -35.67 -32.46
C SER A 2 4.21 -35.45 -31.52
N SER A 3 4.95 -34.36 -31.73
CA SER A 3 6.08 -33.97 -30.91
C SER A 3 5.61 -33.29 -29.64
N LEU A 4 5.79 -33.94 -28.51
CA LEU A 4 5.70 -33.35 -27.17
C LEU A 4 6.91 -32.43 -26.94
N ARG A 5 6.67 -31.15 -26.71
CA ARG A 5 7.68 -30.24 -26.17
C ARG A 5 7.73 -30.34 -24.64
N PRO A 6 8.89 -30.35 -24.02
CA PRO A 6 9.00 -30.47 -22.58
C PRO A 6 8.64 -29.13 -21.89
N GLN A 7 7.57 -29.13 -21.12
CA GLN A 7 7.33 -28.15 -20.07
C GLN A 7 8.07 -28.63 -18.83
N GLY A 8 9.08 -27.92 -18.40
CA GLY A 8 9.72 -28.27 -17.15
C GLY A 8 11.12 -27.72 -16.96
N MET A 9 11.28 -26.39 -16.72
CA MET A 9 12.62 -25.91 -16.32
C MET A 9 12.62 -24.54 -15.60
N TYR A 10 11.55 -24.17 -14.88
CA TYR A 10 11.56 -22.90 -14.13
C TYR A 10 11.52 -23.05 -12.60
N LEU A 11 11.30 -24.27 -12.10
CA LEU A 11 11.25 -24.50 -10.65
C LEU A 11 12.61 -24.48 -9.93
N PRO A 12 13.74 -24.92 -10.55
CA PRO A 12 15.01 -24.96 -9.82
C PRO A 12 15.69 -23.62 -9.58
N LEU A 13 15.37 -22.57 -10.38
CA LEU A 13 16.02 -21.26 -10.19
C LEU A 13 15.50 -20.49 -8.96
N LEU A 14 14.22 -20.62 -8.64
CA LEU A 14 13.65 -20.00 -7.43
C LEU A 14 14.16 -20.64 -6.15
N VAL A 15 14.35 -21.95 -6.15
CA VAL A 15 14.88 -22.71 -5.01
C VAL A 15 16.36 -22.41 -4.77
N ALA A 16 17.15 -22.18 -5.83
CA ALA A 16 18.56 -21.86 -5.70
C ALA A 16 18.82 -20.46 -5.09
N PHE A 17 17.93 -19.50 -5.30
CA PHE A 17 18.06 -18.16 -4.70
C PHE A 17 17.75 -18.16 -3.20
N VAL A 18 16.85 -19.04 -2.74
CA VAL A 18 16.48 -19.18 -1.32
C VAL A 18 17.55 -19.93 -0.51
N LEU A 19 18.30 -20.81 -1.13
CA LEU A 19 19.32 -21.63 -0.43
C LEU A 19 20.65 -20.90 -0.17
N GLN A 20 20.88 -19.73 -0.78
CA GLN A 20 22.10 -18.94 -0.55
C GLN A 20 22.03 -18.04 0.69
N TYR A 21 20.83 -17.81 1.25
CA TYR A 21 20.67 -17.08 2.51
C TYR A 21 20.48 -18.07 3.63
N GLY A 22 21.55 -18.39 4.32
CA GLY A 22 21.67 -19.41 5.35
C GLY A 22 20.55 -19.43 6.39
N CYS A 23 20.25 -20.59 6.90
CA CYS A 23 19.28 -20.85 7.97
C CYS A 23 19.58 -20.01 9.23
N SER A 24 19.02 -18.83 9.32
CA SER A 24 18.87 -18.11 10.58
C SER A 24 17.52 -18.49 11.18
N SER A 25 17.51 -19.03 12.38
CA SER A 25 16.28 -19.36 13.12
C SER A 25 15.61 -18.14 13.76
N ALA A 26 16.21 -16.95 13.64
CA ALA A 26 15.60 -15.69 14.06
C ALA A 26 14.67 -15.17 12.96
N PRO A 27 13.54 -14.52 13.30
CA PRO A 27 12.79 -13.73 12.32
C PRO A 27 13.78 -12.77 11.63
N PRO A 28 13.58 -12.44 10.34
CA PRO A 28 14.43 -11.44 9.72
C PRO A 28 14.38 -10.22 10.63
N GLU A 29 15.53 -9.88 11.19
CA GLU A 29 15.65 -8.55 11.77
C GLU A 29 15.19 -7.61 10.68
N ILE A 30 14.27 -6.71 11.02
CA ILE A 30 13.90 -5.61 10.14
C ILE A 30 15.18 -4.80 10.06
N HIS A 31 16.08 -5.20 9.17
CA HIS A 31 17.30 -4.44 8.94
C HIS A 31 16.85 -3.12 8.34
N ARG A 32 16.76 -2.10 9.18
CA ARG A 32 16.85 -0.74 8.69
C ARG A 32 18.17 -0.69 7.94
N LEU A 33 18.09 -0.74 6.62
CA LEU A 33 19.24 -0.41 5.80
C LEU A 33 19.66 0.98 6.27
N LYS A 34 20.73 1.04 7.06
CA LYS A 34 21.49 2.28 7.25
C LYS A 34 22.17 2.56 5.92
N VAL A 35 21.36 2.84 4.92
CA VAL A 35 21.85 3.33 3.63
C VAL A 35 22.25 4.76 3.92
N ALA A 36 23.55 5.01 3.92
CA ALA A 36 24.03 6.38 4.00
C ALA A 36 23.39 7.16 2.83
N PRO A 37 22.99 8.42 3.02
CA PRO A 37 22.39 9.24 1.95
C PRO A 37 23.18 9.24 0.65
N ALA A 38 24.49 9.01 0.70
CA ALA A 38 25.38 8.90 -0.46
C ALA A 38 25.13 7.64 -1.32
N ASP A 39 24.55 6.57 -0.77
CA ASP A 39 24.34 5.31 -1.49
C ASP A 39 22.98 5.28 -2.21
N LEU A 40 22.07 6.18 -1.88
CA LEU A 40 20.77 6.31 -2.56
C LEU A 40 20.89 6.80 -4.00
N GLY A 41 22.01 7.44 -4.37
CA GLY A 41 22.28 7.88 -5.73
C GLY A 41 22.55 6.77 -6.75
N HIS A 42 22.74 5.52 -6.30
CA HIS A 42 23.06 4.37 -7.15
C HIS A 42 21.96 3.29 -7.15
N LEU A 43 20.89 3.47 -6.40
CA LEU A 43 19.71 2.62 -6.60
C LEU A 43 19.15 2.92 -7.98
N PRO A 44 18.95 1.89 -8.84
CA PRO A 44 18.34 2.10 -10.14
C PRO A 44 17.01 2.80 -9.93
N ASP A 45 16.79 3.86 -10.70
CA ASP A 45 15.48 4.54 -10.74
C ASP A 45 14.44 3.52 -11.19
N VAL A 46 13.75 2.94 -10.23
CA VAL A 46 12.75 1.89 -10.47
C VAL A 46 11.60 2.39 -11.35
N SER A 47 11.40 3.70 -11.48
CA SER A 47 10.47 4.28 -12.44
C SER A 47 10.90 4.05 -13.89
N LYS A 48 12.18 3.82 -14.14
CA LYS A 48 12.73 3.52 -15.47
C LYS A 48 12.83 2.02 -15.78
N LEU A 49 12.66 1.15 -14.79
CA LEU A 49 12.66 -0.30 -14.99
C LEU A 49 11.32 -0.84 -15.51
N SER A 50 10.27 -0.01 -15.51
CA SER A 50 8.95 -0.39 -16.04
C SER A 50 8.88 -0.47 -17.58
N SER A 51 9.91 -0.05 -18.30
CA SER A 51 9.86 0.07 -19.75
C SER A 51 10.71 -0.91 -20.56
N GLY A 52 11.33 -1.93 -19.98
CA GLY A 52 12.12 -2.85 -20.79
C GLY A 52 12.72 -4.04 -20.05
N ASN A 53 12.16 -5.23 -20.32
CA ASN A 53 12.84 -6.52 -20.23
C ASN A 53 13.47 -6.93 -18.89
N LEU A 54 12.63 -7.14 -17.88
CA LEU A 54 12.72 -8.27 -16.94
C LEU A 54 11.44 -8.21 -16.06
N GLY A 55 10.41 -8.93 -16.51
CA GLY A 55 9.10 -8.93 -15.90
C GLY A 55 9.08 -9.47 -14.50
N VAL A 56 9.18 -8.65 -13.52
CA VAL A 56 8.59 -8.79 -12.19
C VAL A 56 8.68 -7.42 -11.49
N PHE A 57 8.05 -6.40 -12.02
CA PHE A 57 7.76 -5.21 -11.22
C PHE A 57 6.27 -4.97 -11.28
N VAL A 58 5.65 -5.25 -10.17
CA VAL A 58 4.24 -4.95 -9.95
C VAL A 58 4.18 -3.48 -9.57
N PRO A 59 3.48 -2.62 -10.33
CA PRO A 59 3.20 -1.28 -9.85
C PRO A 59 2.32 -1.44 -8.60
N TYR A 60 2.75 -0.89 -7.49
CA TYR A 60 1.95 -0.73 -6.28
C TYR A 60 0.86 0.30 -6.54
N TYR A 61 -0.17 0.36 -5.67
CA TYR A 61 -1.14 1.48 -5.61
C TYR A 61 -0.40 2.81 -5.64
N GLY A 62 0.88 2.66 -5.51
CA GLY A 62 1.92 3.62 -5.80
C GLY A 62 1.81 4.86 -4.93
N LYS A 63 2.64 5.82 -5.24
CA LYS A 63 2.63 7.14 -4.62
C LYS A 63 1.28 7.83 -4.74
N ASP A 64 0.50 7.49 -5.75
CA ASP A 64 -0.81 8.10 -6.02
C ASP A 64 -1.90 7.61 -5.07
N GLY A 65 -2.03 6.29 -4.91
CA GLY A 65 -3.07 5.71 -4.06
C GLY A 65 -2.79 5.88 -2.58
N HIS A 66 -1.52 5.93 -2.19
CA HIS A 66 -1.11 6.06 -0.80
C HIS A 66 -0.71 7.48 -0.45
N PHE A 67 0.45 7.96 -0.91
CA PHE A 67 1.01 9.24 -0.49
C PHE A 67 0.09 10.42 -0.80
N TYR A 68 -0.20 10.65 -2.08
CA TYR A 68 -0.97 11.82 -2.51
C TYR A 68 -2.44 11.73 -2.10
N THR A 69 -3.05 10.56 -2.25
CA THR A 69 -4.45 10.35 -1.90
C THR A 69 -4.68 10.53 -0.41
N ALA A 70 -3.89 9.90 0.46
CA ALA A 70 -4.08 9.98 1.90
C ALA A 70 -3.93 11.43 2.40
N GLY A 71 -2.88 12.14 1.97
CA GLY A 71 -2.67 13.53 2.34
C GLY A 71 -3.77 14.45 1.83
N TYR A 72 -4.19 14.30 0.57
CA TYR A 72 -5.24 15.14 -0.01
C TYR A 72 -6.60 14.89 0.63
N VAL A 73 -6.95 13.64 0.87
CA VAL A 73 -8.22 13.30 1.56
C VAL A 73 -8.21 13.81 3.00
N ALA A 74 -7.07 13.73 3.70
CA ALA A 74 -6.94 14.34 5.02
C ALA A 74 -7.11 15.87 4.96
N TYR A 75 -6.55 16.54 3.95
CA TYR A 75 -6.77 17.96 3.73
C TYR A 75 -8.25 18.27 3.51
N LEU A 76 -8.94 17.54 2.63
CA LEU A 76 -10.38 17.69 2.42
C LEU A 76 -11.20 17.39 3.68
N ALA A 77 -10.75 16.44 4.52
CA ALA A 77 -11.37 16.14 5.81
C ALA A 77 -11.21 17.24 6.85
N GLY A 78 -10.41 18.27 6.57
CA GLY A 78 -10.29 19.46 7.44
C GLY A 78 -8.95 19.60 8.16
N TYR A 79 -7.99 18.69 7.95
CA TYR A 79 -6.64 18.85 8.49
C TYR A 79 -5.90 19.98 7.74
N ARG A 80 -5.28 20.91 8.49
CA ARG A 80 -4.53 22.04 7.91
C ARG A 80 -3.12 22.14 8.46
N ASP A 81 -2.81 21.37 9.51
CA ASP A 81 -1.46 21.25 10.01
C ASP A 81 -0.60 20.52 8.96
N THR A 82 0.40 21.24 8.44
CA THR A 82 1.29 20.73 7.40
C THR A 82 2.05 19.48 7.88
N SER A 83 2.54 19.48 9.14
CA SER A 83 3.25 18.33 9.71
C SER A 83 2.34 17.10 9.80
N LYS A 84 1.09 17.27 10.22
CA LYS A 84 0.11 16.17 10.26
C LYS A 84 -0.19 15.60 8.88
N LEU A 85 -0.35 16.47 7.87
CA LEU A 85 -0.58 16.05 6.49
C LEU A 85 0.64 15.29 5.91
N GLU A 86 1.85 15.78 6.20
CA GLU A 86 3.10 15.12 5.84
C GLU A 86 3.23 13.74 6.52
N HIS A 87 2.95 13.64 7.82
CA HIS A 87 2.96 12.39 8.54
C HIS A 87 1.98 11.38 7.93
N ILE A 88 0.73 11.80 7.68
CA ILE A 88 -0.27 10.93 7.05
C ILE A 88 0.21 10.45 5.69
N SER A 89 0.68 11.36 4.83
CA SER A 89 1.18 11.01 3.49
C SER A 89 2.38 10.06 3.55
N CYS A 90 3.42 10.40 4.32
CA CYS A 90 4.64 9.62 4.41
C CYS A 90 4.41 8.24 5.00
N TYR A 91 3.73 8.16 6.13
CA TYR A 91 3.52 6.89 6.80
C TYR A 91 2.55 5.97 6.06
N THR A 92 1.61 6.53 5.27
CA THR A 92 0.79 5.71 4.39
C THR A 92 1.61 5.07 3.26
N GLN A 93 2.68 5.71 2.80
CA GLN A 93 3.56 5.16 1.76
C GLN A 93 4.66 4.24 2.31
N THR A 94 4.97 4.33 3.60
CA THR A 94 6.10 3.60 4.21
C THR A 94 6.09 2.09 3.99
N PRO A 95 4.95 1.36 4.10
CA PRO A 95 4.93 -0.07 3.88
C PRO A 95 5.46 -0.50 2.51
N ASP A 96 5.22 0.29 1.47
CA ASP A 96 5.68 -0.01 0.12
C ASP A 96 7.16 0.34 -0.12
N LYS A 97 7.71 1.29 0.65
CA LYS A 97 9.09 1.76 0.47
C LYS A 97 10.13 0.87 1.13
N GLU A 98 9.77 0.22 2.24
CA GLU A 98 10.67 -0.65 2.99
C GLU A 98 10.85 -1.98 2.25
N LEU A 99 11.74 -1.99 1.27
CA LEU A 99 11.96 -3.06 0.28
C LEU A 99 12.09 -4.47 0.88
N TRP A 100 12.57 -4.61 2.13
CA TRP A 100 12.90 -5.92 2.68
C TRP A 100 12.07 -6.33 3.89
N SER A 101 11.46 -5.38 4.58
CA SER A 101 10.80 -5.66 5.87
C SER A 101 9.28 -5.55 5.84
N LEU A 102 8.70 -4.62 5.09
CA LEU A 102 7.26 -4.38 5.09
C LEU A 102 6.61 -4.54 3.72
N ASN A 103 7.39 -4.44 2.63
CA ASN A 103 6.88 -4.57 1.28
C ASN A 103 6.39 -5.99 0.99
N ALA A 104 5.17 -6.11 0.44
CA ALA A 104 4.51 -7.40 0.21
C ALA A 104 5.33 -8.36 -0.67
N VAL A 105 6.02 -7.86 -1.70
CA VAL A 105 6.72 -8.71 -2.69
C VAL A 105 7.89 -9.48 -2.08
N PRO A 106 8.91 -8.83 -1.47
CA PRO A 106 9.98 -9.58 -0.83
C PRO A 106 9.48 -10.41 0.35
N VAL A 107 8.51 -9.90 1.13
CA VAL A 107 7.97 -10.63 2.29
C VAL A 107 7.17 -11.87 1.87
N ALA A 108 6.47 -11.84 0.74
CA ALA A 108 5.81 -13.02 0.20
C ALA A 108 6.79 -14.18 -0.05
N ALA A 109 8.02 -13.90 -0.46
CA ALA A 109 9.05 -14.91 -0.65
C ALA A 109 9.52 -15.55 0.67
N TYR A 110 9.46 -14.84 1.80
CA TYR A 110 9.85 -15.38 3.11
C TYR A 110 8.95 -16.50 3.60
N GLY A 111 7.71 -16.59 3.12
CA GLY A 111 6.84 -17.73 3.43
C GLY A 111 7.36 -19.09 2.97
N LEU A 112 8.39 -19.11 2.13
CA LEU A 112 9.09 -20.32 1.72
C LEU A 112 10.13 -20.77 2.75
N ILE A 113 10.46 -19.94 3.75
CA ILE A 113 11.47 -20.21 4.77
C ILE A 113 10.76 -20.66 6.05
N PRO A 114 11.07 -21.83 6.62
CA PRO A 114 10.50 -22.27 7.88
C PRO A 114 10.72 -21.23 8.99
N GLY A 115 9.67 -20.94 9.76
CA GLY A 115 9.71 -19.96 10.86
C GLY A 115 9.27 -18.53 10.49
N PHE A 116 9.19 -18.18 9.19
CA PHE A 116 8.79 -16.84 8.78
C PHE A 116 7.30 -16.70 8.39
N TRP A 117 6.55 -17.78 8.47
CA TRP A 117 5.16 -17.82 8.06
C TRP A 117 4.27 -16.79 8.78
N SER A 118 4.39 -16.65 10.08
CA SER A 118 3.58 -15.71 10.85
C SER A 118 3.94 -14.25 10.57
N PHE A 119 5.20 -13.95 10.30
CA PHE A 119 5.62 -12.60 9.88
C PHE A 119 5.05 -12.26 8.51
N ARG A 120 5.20 -13.16 7.54
CA ARG A 120 4.62 -13.04 6.22
C ARG A 120 3.11 -12.78 6.28
N HIS A 121 2.38 -13.59 7.07
CA HIS A 121 0.94 -13.43 7.25
C HIS A 121 0.58 -12.02 7.77
N ARG A 122 1.29 -11.52 8.78
CA ARG A 122 1.03 -10.17 9.31
C ARG A 122 1.25 -9.07 8.29
N VAL A 123 2.29 -9.18 7.48
CA VAL A 123 2.60 -8.18 6.46
C VAL A 123 1.69 -8.34 5.24
N VAL A 124 1.67 -9.52 4.63
CA VAL A 124 1.00 -9.73 3.33
C VAL A 124 -0.52 -9.72 3.49
N ASP A 125 -1.05 -10.43 4.47
CA ASP A 125 -2.49 -10.51 4.68
C ASP A 125 -3.02 -9.34 5.52
N GLY A 126 -2.27 -8.95 6.56
CA GLY A 126 -2.68 -7.90 7.50
C GLY A 126 -2.47 -6.51 6.94
N LEU A 127 -1.23 -6.18 6.57
CA LEU A 127 -0.86 -4.83 6.15
C LEU A 127 -1.21 -4.55 4.68
N HIS A 128 -1.04 -5.54 3.77
CA HIS A 128 -1.32 -5.38 2.34
C HIS A 128 -2.65 -6.02 1.88
N SER A 129 -3.50 -6.45 2.78
CA SER A 129 -4.84 -6.96 2.49
C SER A 129 -4.93 -8.11 1.46
N LEU A 130 -3.84 -8.87 1.27
CA LEU A 130 -3.75 -10.00 0.34
C LEU A 130 -4.20 -11.33 1.00
N HIS A 131 -5.34 -11.33 1.66
CA HIS A 131 -5.80 -12.42 2.54
C HIS A 131 -6.58 -13.54 1.83
N GLY A 132 -6.93 -13.38 0.54
CA GLY A 132 -7.62 -14.41 -0.24
C GLY A 132 -9.08 -14.65 0.15
N GLY A 133 -9.67 -13.78 0.94
CA GLY A 133 -11.03 -13.91 1.43
C GLY A 133 -12.11 -13.59 0.41
N ASP A 134 -13.31 -14.08 0.67
CA ASP A 134 -14.50 -13.76 -0.10
C ASP A 134 -14.99 -12.32 0.14
N ALA A 135 -16.03 -11.92 -0.58
CA ALA A 135 -16.57 -10.56 -0.51
C ALA A 135 -17.03 -10.17 0.90
N LYS A 136 -17.56 -11.10 1.68
CA LYS A 136 -17.98 -10.84 3.05
C LYS A 136 -16.79 -10.57 3.97
N GLN A 137 -15.70 -11.33 3.78
CA GLN A 137 -14.47 -11.13 4.53
C GLN A 137 -13.78 -9.82 4.16
N VAL A 138 -13.81 -9.43 2.88
CA VAL A 138 -13.33 -8.12 2.41
C VAL A 138 -14.07 -6.98 3.12
N GLU A 139 -15.40 -7.00 3.14
CA GLU A 139 -16.19 -5.95 3.80
C GLU A 139 -15.97 -5.91 5.32
N ILE A 140 -15.91 -7.05 5.99
CA ILE A 140 -15.61 -7.12 7.43
C ILE A 140 -14.25 -6.48 7.72
N ARG A 141 -13.22 -6.77 6.92
CA ARG A 141 -11.88 -6.20 7.10
C ARG A 141 -11.87 -4.70 6.85
N ARG A 142 -12.54 -4.22 5.80
CA ARG A 142 -12.72 -2.79 5.52
C ARG A 142 -13.38 -2.06 6.69
N ASP A 143 -14.45 -2.62 7.23
CA ASP A 143 -15.13 -2.03 8.38
C ASP A 143 -14.24 -1.97 9.61
N ARG A 144 -13.48 -3.02 9.90
CA ARG A 144 -12.52 -3.04 11.01
C ARG A 144 -11.41 -2.00 10.84
N LEU A 145 -10.81 -1.93 9.66
CA LEU A 145 -9.78 -0.92 9.36
C LEU A 145 -10.34 0.49 9.49
N LYS A 146 -11.53 0.75 8.95
CA LYS A 146 -12.22 2.03 9.08
C LYS A 146 -12.46 2.41 10.54
N GLN A 147 -12.94 1.48 11.38
CA GLN A 147 -13.16 1.71 12.81
C GLN A 147 -11.85 2.05 13.53
N LYS A 148 -10.74 1.37 13.17
CA LYS A 148 -9.42 1.67 13.72
C LYS A 148 -8.92 3.07 13.33
N ILE A 149 -9.15 3.48 12.08
CA ILE A 149 -8.83 4.84 11.63
C ILE A 149 -9.66 5.87 12.41
N VAL A 150 -10.97 5.64 12.53
CA VAL A 150 -11.86 6.50 13.32
C VAL A 150 -11.39 6.62 14.76
N TYR A 151 -10.99 5.50 15.38
CA TYR A 151 -10.43 5.52 16.74
C TYR A 151 -9.13 6.31 16.80
N ALA A 152 -8.23 6.10 15.84
CA ALA A 152 -6.90 6.74 15.81
C ALA A 152 -6.96 8.26 15.64
N VAL A 153 -8.03 8.79 15.05
CA VAL A 153 -8.17 10.24 14.83
C VAL A 153 -8.96 10.97 15.96
N GLN A 154 -9.42 10.26 16.98
CA GLN A 154 -10.11 10.89 18.10
C GLN A 154 -9.18 11.80 18.91
N PRO A 155 -9.67 12.90 19.52
CA PRO A 155 -8.85 13.88 20.23
C PRO A 155 -7.98 13.31 21.35
N ASN A 156 -8.47 12.24 21.98
CA ASN A 156 -7.80 11.59 23.11
C ASN A 156 -7.12 10.28 22.71
N SER A 157 -6.91 10.06 21.43
CA SER A 157 -6.24 8.87 20.95
C SER A 157 -4.73 8.95 21.22
N GLU A 158 -4.18 7.90 21.81
CA GLU A 158 -2.74 7.72 22.00
C GLU A 158 -2.08 7.03 20.80
N VAL A 159 -2.82 6.81 19.71
CA VAL A 159 -2.32 6.16 18.49
C VAL A 159 -1.35 7.11 17.79
N PRO A 160 -0.07 6.75 17.63
CA PRO A 160 0.90 7.60 16.96
C PRO A 160 0.61 7.70 15.44
N ASP A 161 1.06 8.80 14.83
CA ASP A 161 0.80 9.10 13.42
C ASP A 161 1.23 8.00 12.46
N TRP A 162 2.33 7.31 12.77
CA TRP A 162 2.81 6.22 11.93
C TRP A 162 1.83 5.03 11.91
N GLN A 163 1.19 4.72 13.04
CA GLN A 163 0.16 3.66 13.06
C GLN A 163 -1.08 4.08 12.27
N LEU A 164 -1.50 5.35 12.37
CA LEU A 164 -2.58 5.89 11.53
C LEU A 164 -2.23 5.74 10.04
N GLY A 165 -1.01 6.10 9.63
CA GLY A 165 -0.56 5.94 8.24
C GLY A 165 -0.61 4.49 7.77
N PHE A 166 -0.13 3.54 8.59
CA PHE A 166 -0.17 2.10 8.27
C PHE A 166 -1.61 1.56 8.19
N LEU A 167 -2.52 2.04 9.05
CA LEU A 167 -3.94 1.69 8.96
C LEU A 167 -4.57 2.22 7.67
N ILE A 168 -4.24 3.45 7.26
CA ILE A 168 -4.72 4.04 6.00
C ILE A 168 -4.15 3.27 4.80
N HIS A 169 -2.88 2.85 4.85
CA HIS A 169 -2.27 1.98 3.84
C HIS A 169 -3.06 0.68 3.68
N ALA A 170 -3.21 -0.09 4.76
CA ALA A 170 -3.96 -1.34 4.74
C ALA A 170 -5.42 -1.16 4.28
N PHE A 171 -6.03 -0.02 4.61
CA PHE A 171 -7.37 0.31 4.18
C PHE A 171 -7.44 0.60 2.68
N GLY A 172 -6.48 1.33 2.11
CA GLY A 172 -6.35 1.56 0.67
C GLY A 172 -6.17 0.23 -0.08
N ASP A 173 -5.24 -0.60 0.37
CA ASP A 173 -4.96 -1.91 -0.21
C ASP A 173 -6.17 -2.85 -0.17
N SER A 174 -7.05 -2.74 0.82
CA SER A 174 -8.28 -3.52 0.86
C SER A 174 -9.26 -3.20 -0.26
N TYR A 175 -9.11 -2.06 -0.93
CA TYR A 175 -9.88 -1.68 -2.12
C TYR A 175 -9.13 -1.95 -3.42
N ALA A 176 -7.81 -1.87 -3.41
CA ALA A 176 -6.96 -2.15 -4.57
C ALA A 176 -6.83 -3.66 -4.82
N HIS A 177 -6.52 -4.43 -3.78
CA HIS A 177 -6.17 -5.85 -3.89
C HIS A 177 -7.38 -6.77 -3.93
N VAL A 178 -8.36 -6.44 -4.78
CA VAL A 178 -9.58 -7.23 -4.98
C VAL A 178 -9.87 -7.46 -6.46
N HIS A 179 -10.62 -8.52 -6.75
CA HIS A 179 -11.05 -8.88 -8.08
C HIS A 179 -12.48 -9.42 -8.10
N GLY A 180 -13.12 -9.37 -9.27
CA GLY A 180 -14.46 -9.91 -9.47
C GLY A 180 -15.59 -9.03 -8.91
N ASP A 181 -16.82 -9.44 -9.20
CA ASP A 181 -18.05 -8.85 -8.68
C ASP A 181 -18.97 -10.00 -8.22
N PRO A 182 -19.21 -10.15 -6.91
CA PRO A 182 -18.71 -9.33 -5.79
C PRO A 182 -17.20 -9.45 -5.57
N ALA A 183 -16.59 -8.37 -5.05
CA ALA A 183 -15.15 -8.25 -4.88
C ALA A 183 -14.58 -9.28 -3.90
N LYS A 184 -13.54 -10.03 -4.31
CA LYS A 184 -12.81 -10.99 -3.51
C LYS A 184 -11.36 -10.56 -3.40
N ALA A 185 -10.73 -10.76 -2.25
CA ALA A 185 -9.34 -10.42 -2.09
C ALA A 185 -8.42 -11.37 -2.87
N TYR A 186 -7.34 -10.82 -3.44
CA TYR A 186 -6.25 -11.65 -3.94
C TYR A 186 -5.60 -12.42 -2.78
N SER A 187 -5.08 -13.62 -3.08
CA SER A 187 -4.47 -14.46 -2.06
C SER A 187 -2.98 -14.18 -1.92
N GLN A 188 -2.47 -14.41 -0.72
CA GLN A 188 -1.06 -14.27 -0.39
C GLN A 188 -0.09 -15.15 -1.23
N TRP A 189 -0.56 -16.23 -1.86
CA TRP A 189 0.28 -17.14 -2.64
C TRP A 189 0.55 -16.64 -4.05
N ILE A 190 -0.42 -15.97 -4.60
CA ILE A 190 -0.42 -15.52 -5.99
C ILE A 190 -0.30 -14.00 -6.01
N GLY A 191 -0.85 -13.33 -4.97
CA GLY A 191 -0.98 -11.89 -4.94
C GLY A 191 -1.65 -11.41 -6.22
N HIS A 192 -1.27 -10.24 -6.64
CA HIS A 192 -1.63 -9.69 -7.96
C HIS A 192 -0.51 -9.91 -9.01
N LEU A 193 0.50 -10.75 -8.72
CA LEU A 193 1.58 -11.02 -9.67
C LEU A 193 1.06 -11.59 -11.00
N ILE A 194 0.16 -12.60 -10.94
CA ILE A 194 -0.41 -13.17 -12.16
C ILE A 194 -1.31 -12.17 -12.89
N PRO A 195 -2.26 -11.46 -12.25
CA PRO A 195 -3.01 -10.40 -12.88
C PRO A 195 -2.12 -9.33 -13.53
N SER A 196 -1.08 -8.88 -12.85
CA SER A 196 -0.15 -7.90 -13.41
C SER A 196 0.61 -8.42 -14.65
N LEU A 197 0.95 -9.71 -14.70
CA LEU A 197 1.53 -10.34 -15.88
C LEU A 197 0.54 -10.48 -17.05
N THR A 198 -0.76 -10.47 -16.77
CA THR A 198 -1.83 -10.56 -17.78
C THR A 198 -2.40 -9.20 -18.18
N GLY A 199 -1.82 -8.11 -17.70
CA GLY A 199 -2.24 -6.73 -18.01
C GLY A 199 -3.32 -6.16 -17.10
N ASP A 200 -3.72 -6.88 -16.06
CA ASP A 200 -4.59 -6.39 -15.00
C ASP A 200 -3.72 -5.99 -13.80
N SER A 201 -3.34 -4.71 -13.75
CA SER A 201 -2.59 -4.16 -12.62
C SER A 201 -3.57 -3.61 -11.57
N PRO A 202 -3.81 -4.32 -10.46
CA PRO A 202 -4.77 -3.90 -9.44
C PRO A 202 -4.47 -2.52 -8.86
N ASP A 203 -3.20 -2.13 -8.90
CA ASP A 203 -2.71 -0.87 -8.35
C ASP A 203 -2.86 0.31 -9.32
N ALA A 204 -3.18 0.06 -10.58
CA ALA A 204 -3.43 1.11 -11.54
C ALA A 204 -4.90 1.57 -11.48
N ILE A 205 -5.11 2.81 -11.07
CA ILE A 205 -6.45 3.36 -10.81
C ILE A 205 -7.28 3.51 -12.10
N PHE A 206 -6.63 3.82 -13.22
CA PHE A 206 -7.30 4.17 -14.48
C PHE A 206 -7.35 3.04 -15.50
N ILE A 207 -7.42 1.78 -15.03
CA ILE A 207 -7.66 0.60 -15.88
C ILE A 207 -8.82 -0.22 -15.31
N ASN A 208 -9.47 -0.98 -16.16
CA ASN A 208 -10.43 -2.04 -15.80
C ASN A 208 -11.47 -1.67 -14.73
N ASP A 209 -11.94 -0.43 -14.71
CA ASP A 209 -12.90 0.09 -13.73
C ASP A 209 -12.37 0.18 -12.28
N HIS A 210 -11.06 0.05 -12.03
CA HIS A 210 -10.46 0.14 -10.69
C HIS A 210 -10.75 1.49 -10.02
N TYR A 211 -10.95 2.55 -10.79
CA TYR A 211 -11.37 3.86 -10.29
C TYR A 211 -12.65 3.81 -9.44
N LYS A 212 -13.52 2.82 -9.63
CA LYS A 212 -14.74 2.64 -8.83
C LYS A 212 -14.40 2.28 -7.39
N ASN A 213 -13.53 1.28 -7.22
CA ASN A 213 -13.01 0.88 -5.91
C ASN A 213 -12.22 2.02 -5.27
N TYR A 214 -11.37 2.69 -6.07
CA TYR A 214 -10.60 3.84 -5.62
C TYR A 214 -11.52 4.97 -5.11
N ASN A 215 -12.55 5.37 -5.83
CA ASN A 215 -13.50 6.38 -5.39
C ASN A 215 -14.27 5.95 -4.13
N THR A 216 -14.58 4.66 -3.97
CA THR A 216 -15.19 4.14 -2.76
C THR A 216 -14.23 4.24 -1.57
N TYR A 217 -12.95 3.91 -1.76
CA TYR A 217 -11.90 4.10 -0.79
C TYR A 217 -11.80 5.57 -0.36
N VAL A 218 -11.64 6.49 -1.31
CA VAL A 218 -11.50 7.93 -1.06
C VAL A 218 -12.66 8.47 -0.22
N ARG A 219 -13.90 8.14 -0.57
CA ARG A 219 -15.09 8.55 0.19
C ARG A 219 -15.13 7.96 1.59
N SER A 220 -14.77 6.69 1.72
CA SER A 220 -14.76 5.99 3.01
C SER A 220 -13.65 6.53 3.92
N LEU A 221 -12.48 6.84 3.37
CA LEU A 221 -11.37 7.45 4.10
C LEU A 221 -11.73 8.86 4.56
N PHE A 222 -12.31 9.68 3.67
CA PHE A 222 -12.81 11.02 4.02
C PHE A 222 -13.79 10.95 5.20
N ALA A 223 -14.77 10.07 5.12
CA ALA A 223 -15.76 9.90 6.18
C ALA A 223 -15.15 9.45 7.52
N ALA A 224 -14.07 8.65 7.48
CA ALA A 224 -13.37 8.23 8.69
C ALA A 224 -12.53 9.38 9.28
N LEU A 225 -11.73 10.07 8.46
CA LEU A 225 -10.87 11.16 8.90
C LEU A 225 -11.65 12.39 9.38
N SER A 226 -12.83 12.68 8.79
CA SER A 226 -13.69 13.78 9.19
C SER A 226 -14.31 13.61 10.59
N GLN A 227 -14.15 12.47 11.24
CA GLN A 227 -14.57 12.23 12.62
C GLN A 227 -13.54 12.64 13.67
N GLY A 228 -12.33 13.00 13.22
CA GLY A 228 -11.27 13.46 14.10
C GLY A 228 -11.38 14.93 14.44
N GLU A 229 -10.52 15.39 15.35
CA GLU A 229 -10.34 16.80 15.62
C GLU A 229 -9.60 17.46 14.45
N THR A 230 -10.27 18.38 13.78
CA THR A 230 -9.74 19.06 12.61
C THR A 230 -9.73 20.57 12.81
N THR A 231 -8.78 21.26 12.19
CA THR A 231 -8.61 22.72 12.31
C THR A 231 -9.51 23.49 11.38
N ALA A 232 -10.10 22.84 10.37
CA ALA A 232 -11.08 23.40 9.47
C ALA A 232 -12.29 22.47 9.32
N LYS A 233 -13.38 22.98 8.78
CA LYS A 233 -14.53 22.14 8.44
C LYS A 233 -14.17 21.21 7.28
N PRO A 234 -14.66 19.96 7.29
CA PRO A 234 -14.57 19.09 6.13
C PRO A 234 -15.14 19.72 4.88
N ASP A 235 -14.55 19.44 3.74
CA ASP A 235 -14.93 19.92 2.41
C ASP A 235 -15.53 18.79 1.55
N PRO A 236 -16.81 18.47 1.71
CA PRO A 236 -17.48 17.44 0.91
C PRO A 236 -17.65 17.85 -0.55
N GLU A 237 -17.71 19.15 -0.86
CA GLU A 237 -17.81 19.63 -2.25
C GLU A 237 -16.50 19.40 -2.99
N GLY A 238 -15.36 19.67 -2.35
CA GLY A 238 -14.04 19.35 -2.89
C GLY A 238 -13.86 17.85 -3.12
N LEU A 239 -14.38 17.01 -2.20
CA LEU A 239 -14.39 15.56 -2.38
C LEU A 239 -15.20 15.13 -3.61
N GLU A 240 -16.40 15.68 -3.79
CA GLU A 240 -17.25 15.38 -4.96
C GLU A 240 -16.58 15.81 -6.26
N LEU A 241 -15.96 16.99 -6.29
CA LEU A 241 -15.21 17.46 -7.46
C LEU A 241 -14.06 16.52 -7.79
N PHE A 242 -13.26 16.12 -6.79
CA PHE A 242 -12.15 15.22 -6.97
C PHE A 242 -12.57 13.85 -7.52
N THR A 243 -13.56 13.21 -6.89
CA THR A 243 -14.04 11.91 -7.33
C THR A 243 -14.70 11.96 -8.72
N LYS A 244 -15.36 13.06 -9.08
CA LYS A 244 -15.93 13.30 -10.41
C LYS A 244 -14.83 13.47 -11.47
N GLU A 245 -13.74 14.15 -11.14
CA GLU A 245 -12.59 14.29 -12.05
C GLU A 245 -11.98 12.91 -12.33
N ILE A 246 -11.81 12.06 -11.31
CA ILE A 246 -11.33 10.68 -11.47
C ILE A 246 -12.23 9.88 -12.43
N VAL A 247 -13.56 9.97 -12.29
CA VAL A 247 -14.51 9.33 -13.21
C VAL A 247 -14.35 9.87 -14.64
N THR A 248 -14.18 11.18 -14.77
CA THR A 248 -14.03 11.85 -16.07
C THR A 248 -12.75 11.40 -16.77
N GLU A 249 -11.65 11.27 -16.02
CA GLU A 249 -10.38 10.79 -16.56
C GLU A 249 -10.43 9.31 -16.93
N ALA A 250 -11.06 8.48 -16.12
CA ALA A 250 -11.25 7.05 -16.40
C ALA A 250 -12.09 6.83 -17.68
N ALA A 251 -13.08 7.69 -17.94
CA ALA A 251 -13.92 7.63 -19.15
C ALA A 251 -13.14 7.86 -20.46
N LYS A 252 -11.92 8.39 -20.39
CA LYS A 252 -11.06 8.58 -21.58
C LYS A 252 -10.40 7.30 -22.07
N GLY A 253 -10.51 6.20 -21.31
CA GLY A 253 -9.97 4.87 -21.63
C GLY A 253 -8.90 4.44 -20.63
N ASN A 254 -8.50 3.16 -20.76
CA ASN A 254 -7.49 2.57 -19.94
C ASN A 254 -6.13 3.27 -20.12
N ASP A 255 -5.52 3.67 -19.03
CA ASP A 255 -4.20 4.30 -18.99
C ASP A 255 -3.49 3.91 -17.69
N PRO A 256 -2.61 2.89 -17.72
CA PRO A 256 -1.94 2.39 -16.52
C PRO A 256 -0.92 3.38 -15.94
N ASP A 257 -0.45 4.34 -16.75
CA ASP A 257 0.56 5.32 -16.35
C ASP A 257 -0.06 6.64 -15.83
N LYS A 258 -1.39 6.76 -15.95
CA LYS A 258 -2.09 7.96 -15.47
C LYS A 258 -2.11 8.00 -13.95
N THR A 259 -1.89 9.19 -13.42
CA THR A 259 -1.75 9.44 -11.98
C THR A 259 -2.87 10.34 -11.45
N VAL A 260 -3.17 10.24 -10.16
CA VAL A 260 -4.16 11.11 -9.49
C VAL A 260 -3.60 12.46 -9.06
N ILE A 261 -2.27 12.62 -9.05
CA ILE A 261 -1.61 13.85 -8.60
C ILE A 261 -2.05 15.08 -9.39
N ILE A 262 -2.35 14.91 -10.68
CA ILE A 262 -2.83 15.99 -11.55
C ILE A 262 -4.21 16.52 -11.14
N HIS A 263 -4.95 15.75 -10.35
CA HIS A 263 -6.31 16.09 -9.86
C HIS A 263 -6.28 16.58 -8.41
N VAL A 264 -5.13 16.47 -7.74
CA VAL A 264 -4.92 17.01 -6.40
C VAL A 264 -4.76 18.54 -6.52
N ARG A 265 -5.82 19.27 -6.21
CA ARG A 265 -5.90 20.73 -6.43
C ARG A 265 -6.32 21.47 -5.16
N HIS A 266 -6.54 22.78 -5.32
CA HIS A 266 -7.22 23.65 -4.37
C HIS A 266 -6.46 23.91 -3.06
N GLY A 267 -5.17 24.29 -3.18
CA GLY A 267 -4.37 24.77 -2.06
C GLY A 267 -3.82 23.66 -1.17
N PHE A 268 -3.97 22.40 -1.59
CA PHE A 268 -3.14 21.33 -1.03
C PHE A 268 -1.68 21.65 -1.33
N PRO A 269 -0.80 21.70 -0.34
CA PRO A 269 0.60 21.98 -0.57
C PRO A 269 1.15 21.01 -1.61
N ALA A 270 1.57 21.55 -2.76
CA ALA A 270 2.24 20.74 -3.78
C ALA A 270 3.59 20.35 -3.19
N TYR A 271 3.69 19.13 -2.69
CA TYR A 271 4.96 18.60 -2.23
C TYR A 271 5.81 18.27 -3.45
N ASP A 272 7.00 18.88 -3.52
CA ASP A 272 8.06 18.39 -4.38
C ASP A 272 8.40 16.96 -3.92
N PHE A 273 8.18 16.02 -4.78
CA PHE A 273 8.35 14.60 -4.45
C PHE A 273 9.78 14.28 -4.02
N GLY A 274 10.79 14.98 -4.54
CA GLY A 274 12.19 14.83 -4.14
C GLY A 274 12.42 15.25 -2.68
N ALA A 275 11.90 16.42 -2.29
CA ALA A 275 12.00 16.91 -0.92
C ALA A 275 11.24 16.00 0.07
N ASN A 276 10.08 15.51 -0.33
CA ASN A 276 9.26 14.62 0.52
C ASN A 276 9.86 13.23 0.71
N ASN A 277 10.65 12.71 -0.22
CA ASN A 277 11.36 11.45 -0.01
C ASN A 277 12.30 11.55 1.19
N GLN A 278 13.10 12.61 1.29
CA GLN A 278 14.01 12.81 2.41
C GLN A 278 13.24 12.93 3.73
N LEU A 279 12.17 13.72 3.76
CA LEU A 279 11.33 13.86 4.96
C LEU A 279 10.73 12.52 5.39
N CYS A 280 10.18 11.75 4.46
CA CYS A 280 9.59 10.44 4.78
C CYS A 280 10.65 9.47 5.30
N GLU A 281 11.88 9.49 4.78
CA GLU A 281 12.98 8.68 5.29
C GLU A 281 13.38 9.09 6.72
N GLU A 282 13.47 10.40 6.99
CA GLU A 282 13.76 10.92 8.32
C GLU A 282 12.67 10.54 9.34
N LEU A 283 11.41 10.52 8.93
CA LEU A 283 10.30 10.08 9.75
C LEU A 283 10.34 8.57 10.02
N ASN A 284 10.61 7.77 9.00
CA ASN A 284 10.67 6.31 9.11
C ASN A 284 11.76 5.83 10.08
N VAL A 285 12.92 6.49 10.07
CA VAL A 285 14.04 6.17 10.99
C VAL A 285 13.66 6.35 12.48
N LYS A 286 12.63 7.14 12.77
CA LYS A 286 12.18 7.41 14.14
C LYS A 286 11.24 6.35 14.72
N ILE A 287 10.70 5.46 13.86
CA ILE A 287 9.80 4.40 14.32
C ILE A 287 10.62 3.27 14.94
N ASP A 288 10.25 2.84 16.13
CA ASP A 288 10.89 1.71 16.79
C ASP A 288 10.48 0.39 16.14
N GLU A 289 11.44 -0.49 15.92
CA GLU A 289 11.23 -1.77 15.25
C GLU A 289 10.31 -2.70 16.03
N GLN A 290 10.45 -2.74 17.36
CA GLN A 290 9.60 -3.59 18.19
C GLN A 290 8.16 -3.09 18.19
N GLU A 291 7.96 -1.77 18.18
CA GLU A 291 6.61 -1.19 18.04
C GLU A 291 5.94 -1.58 16.73
N ILE A 292 6.69 -1.62 15.61
CA ILE A 292 6.17 -2.10 14.33
C ILE A 292 5.73 -3.57 14.43
N GLN A 293 6.56 -4.44 15.04
CA GLN A 293 6.22 -5.86 15.22
C GLN A 293 4.96 -6.05 16.06
N ASP A 294 4.84 -5.32 17.15
CA ASP A 294 3.69 -5.39 18.05
C ASP A 294 2.42 -4.86 17.36
N PHE A 295 2.53 -3.77 16.59
CA PHE A 295 1.45 -3.25 15.76
C PHE A 295 0.98 -4.29 14.73
N LEU A 296 1.89 -4.88 13.96
CA LEU A 296 1.55 -5.88 12.94
C LEU A 296 0.88 -7.10 13.54
N LYS A 297 1.37 -7.57 14.70
CA LYS A 297 0.77 -8.68 15.44
C LYS A 297 -0.66 -8.35 15.87
N LYS A 298 -0.85 -7.16 16.44
CA LYS A 298 -2.18 -6.69 16.87
C LYS A 298 -3.12 -6.51 15.68
N LEU A 299 -2.67 -5.86 14.61
CA LEU A 299 -3.46 -5.62 13.41
C LEU A 299 -3.95 -6.94 12.81
N SER A 300 -3.05 -7.91 12.59
CA SER A 300 -3.42 -9.22 12.03
C SER A 300 -4.44 -9.93 12.93
N SER A 301 -4.20 -9.99 14.25
CA SER A 301 -5.15 -10.58 15.19
C SER A 301 -6.54 -9.94 15.14
N ASP A 302 -6.58 -8.60 15.07
CA ASP A 302 -7.84 -7.85 15.03
C ASP A 302 -8.58 -8.02 13.69
N LEU A 303 -7.86 -8.25 12.59
CA LEU A 303 -8.46 -8.48 11.28
C LEU A 303 -8.95 -9.91 11.06
N ASP A 304 -8.38 -10.89 11.76
CA ASP A 304 -8.71 -12.31 11.64
C ASP A 304 -9.79 -12.76 12.64
N ALA A 305 -10.10 -11.94 13.66
CA ALA A 305 -11.15 -12.24 14.65
C ALA A 305 -12.56 -12.25 14.05
#